data_1ae1f15ef2396d86696b650d2d1362df
#
_entry.id   1ae1f15ef2396d86696b650d2d1362df
#
_cell.length_a   1.000
_cell.length_b   1.000
_cell.length_c   1.000
_cell.angle_alpha   90.00
_cell.angle_beta   90.00
_cell.angle_gamma   90.00
#
_symmetry.space_group_name_H-M   'P 1'
#
loop_
_entity.id
_entity.type
_entity.pdbx_description
1 polymer ?
#
loop_
_entity_poly.entity_id
_entity_poly.type
_entity_poly.pdbx_seq_one_letter_code
_entity_poly.pdbx_strand_id
1 'polypeptide(L)'
;MPDFDPRSYAAGDADYAHRNLTNKYALLTAKAISWLFNPFYLPTVAVTLLLMFSYLNQIDLRYRLAFGSIVVLFTWVFPLTAIYLYRTLNGWTSHQMSHRERRFVPYIVNIVCYGALYGLMEIFHIPNFISTVIVSALLIQIVCALTNVWIKISTHAAASGGVIGMLMAFSLIFGFDATGWLCCAILLSGAVCSSRMILKMHNYHELLFGVVVGMICGWAVVWFV
;
A
#
# COMPACT_ATOMS: atom_id res chain seq x y z
N MET A 1 -19.87 -51.05 -26.31
CA MET A 1 -19.63 -49.64 -26.56
C MET A 1 -20.29 -48.89 -25.42
N PRO A 2 -19.61 -48.13 -24.61
CA PRO A 2 -20.26 -47.31 -23.61
C PRO A 2 -21.11 -46.24 -24.34
N ASP A 3 -22.34 -46.07 -23.88
CA ASP A 3 -23.29 -45.11 -24.44
C ASP A 3 -22.69 -43.68 -24.42
N PHE A 4 -22.54 -43.11 -25.58
CA PHE A 4 -22.10 -41.73 -25.78
C PHE A 4 -23.27 -40.81 -25.40
N ASP A 5 -23.19 -40.19 -24.21
CA ASP A 5 -24.13 -39.14 -23.78
C ASP A 5 -23.59 -37.76 -24.14
N PRO A 6 -24.13 -37.11 -25.20
CA PRO A 6 -23.69 -35.78 -25.61
C PRO A 6 -23.98 -34.69 -24.57
N ARG A 7 -24.88 -34.94 -23.59
CA ARG A 7 -25.22 -33.99 -22.53
C ARG A 7 -24.10 -33.88 -21.49
N SER A 8 -23.32 -34.96 -21.25
CA SER A 8 -22.22 -34.97 -20.32
C SER A 8 -21.05 -34.13 -20.82
N TYR A 9 -20.81 -34.09 -22.12
CA TYR A 9 -19.79 -33.26 -22.75
C TYR A 9 -20.17 -31.78 -22.71
N ALA A 10 -21.41 -31.43 -23.03
CA ALA A 10 -21.88 -30.04 -22.98
C ALA A 10 -21.87 -29.46 -21.56
N ALA A 11 -22.17 -30.27 -20.54
CA ALA A 11 -22.05 -29.86 -19.13
C ALA A 11 -20.60 -29.63 -18.70
N GLY A 12 -19.67 -30.48 -19.16
CA GLY A 12 -18.24 -30.32 -18.90
C GLY A 12 -17.66 -29.05 -19.53
N ASP A 13 -18.03 -28.79 -20.79
CA ASP A 13 -17.57 -27.56 -21.49
C ASP A 13 -18.13 -26.28 -20.87
N ALA A 14 -19.39 -26.30 -20.44
CA ALA A 14 -20.02 -25.18 -19.76
C ALA A 14 -19.36 -24.90 -18.39
N ASP A 15 -19.04 -25.94 -17.61
CA ASP A 15 -18.34 -25.81 -16.33
C ASP A 15 -16.89 -25.32 -16.51
N TYR A 16 -16.21 -25.81 -17.55
CA TYR A 16 -14.86 -25.36 -17.92
C TYR A 16 -14.85 -23.89 -18.36
N ALA A 17 -15.83 -23.49 -19.19
CA ALA A 17 -15.99 -22.10 -19.63
C ALA A 17 -16.30 -21.16 -18.42
N HIS A 18 -17.20 -21.59 -17.53
CA HIS A 18 -17.56 -20.86 -16.33
C HIS A 18 -16.36 -20.69 -15.37
N ARG A 19 -15.57 -21.73 -15.13
CA ARG A 19 -14.34 -21.67 -14.33
C ARG A 19 -13.31 -20.72 -14.94
N ASN A 20 -13.13 -20.73 -16.25
CA ASN A 20 -12.19 -19.84 -16.94
C ASN A 20 -12.64 -18.37 -16.85
N LEU A 21 -13.93 -18.09 -16.97
CA LEU A 21 -14.49 -16.75 -16.80
C LEU A 21 -14.33 -16.27 -15.35
N THR A 22 -14.66 -17.10 -14.37
CA THR A 22 -14.52 -16.80 -12.95
C THR A 22 -13.07 -16.50 -12.59
N ASN A 23 -12.11 -17.29 -13.10
CA ASN A 23 -10.68 -17.04 -12.91
C ASN A 23 -10.24 -15.71 -13.56
N LYS A 24 -10.79 -15.36 -14.72
CA LYS A 24 -10.47 -14.08 -15.38
C LYS A 24 -10.98 -12.89 -14.58
N TYR A 25 -12.22 -12.93 -14.09
CA TYR A 25 -12.77 -11.86 -13.25
C TYR A 25 -12.05 -11.75 -11.91
N ALA A 26 -11.75 -12.87 -11.25
CA ALA A 26 -10.95 -12.87 -10.01
C ALA A 26 -9.56 -12.25 -10.21
N LEU A 27 -8.94 -12.48 -11.37
CA LEU A 27 -7.63 -11.89 -11.69
C LEU A 27 -7.73 -10.39 -11.96
N LEU A 28 -8.79 -9.95 -12.64
CA LEU A 28 -9.03 -8.53 -12.91
C LEU A 28 -9.34 -7.75 -11.64
N THR A 29 -10.21 -8.27 -10.78
CA THR A 29 -10.53 -7.65 -9.48
C THR A 29 -9.30 -7.60 -8.57
N ALA A 30 -8.50 -8.67 -8.51
CA ALA A 30 -7.26 -8.69 -7.75
C ALA A 30 -6.25 -7.64 -8.27
N LYS A 31 -6.12 -7.46 -9.59
CA LYS A 31 -5.29 -6.41 -10.18
C LYS A 31 -5.81 -5.02 -9.82
N ALA A 32 -7.12 -4.79 -9.91
CA ALA A 32 -7.74 -3.52 -9.58
C ALA A 32 -7.52 -3.15 -8.10
N ILE A 33 -7.75 -4.09 -7.17
CA ILE A 33 -7.51 -3.89 -5.73
C ILE A 33 -6.02 -3.61 -5.47
N SER A 34 -5.12 -4.41 -6.05
CA SER A 34 -3.67 -4.22 -5.88
C SER A 34 -3.18 -2.89 -6.45
N TRP A 35 -3.80 -2.37 -7.50
CA TRP A 35 -3.49 -1.07 -8.07
C TRP A 35 -4.08 0.06 -7.22
N LEU A 36 -5.32 -0.07 -6.75
CA LEU A 36 -6.01 0.93 -5.92
C LEU A 36 -5.34 1.10 -4.55
N PHE A 37 -4.82 0.03 -3.95
CA PHE A 37 -4.13 0.03 -2.65
C PHE A 37 -2.61 -0.09 -2.80
N ASN A 38 -2.04 0.60 -3.77
CA ASN A 38 -0.60 0.62 -3.95
C ASN A 38 0.05 1.47 -2.82
N PRO A 39 1.13 0.98 -2.17
CA PRO A 39 1.81 1.67 -1.08
C PRO A 39 2.35 3.06 -1.42
N PHE A 40 2.56 3.37 -2.70
CA PHE A 40 3.08 4.67 -3.12
C PHE A 40 2.13 5.83 -2.81
N TYR A 41 0.83 5.67 -3.00
CA TYR A 41 -0.13 6.76 -2.77
C TYR A 41 -0.99 6.61 -1.52
N LEU A 42 -0.87 5.51 -0.77
CA LEU A 42 -1.55 5.37 0.51
C LEU A 42 -1.22 6.51 1.49
N PRO A 43 0.04 6.96 1.63
CA PRO A 43 0.34 8.13 2.46
C PRO A 43 -0.36 9.40 1.98
N THR A 44 -0.45 9.62 0.66
CA THR A 44 -1.21 10.74 0.09
C THR A 44 -2.69 10.68 0.47
N VAL A 45 -3.31 9.51 0.33
CA VAL A 45 -4.72 9.33 0.71
C VAL A 45 -4.92 9.60 2.20
N ALA A 46 -4.05 9.08 3.05
CA ALA A 46 -4.13 9.30 4.49
C ALA A 46 -3.98 10.78 4.87
N VAL A 47 -3.00 11.49 4.30
CA VAL A 47 -2.83 12.94 4.52
C VAL A 47 -4.03 13.73 3.98
N THR A 48 -4.56 13.38 2.82
CA THR A 48 -5.74 14.04 2.25
C THR A 48 -6.96 13.86 3.14
N LEU A 49 -7.17 12.66 3.68
CA LEU A 49 -8.25 12.41 4.64
C LEU A 49 -8.07 13.23 5.92
N LEU A 50 -6.85 13.32 6.46
CA LEU A 50 -6.57 14.17 7.61
C LEU A 50 -6.85 15.65 7.31
N LEU A 51 -6.46 16.16 6.14
CA LEU A 51 -6.74 17.55 5.72
C LEU A 51 -8.25 17.82 5.54
N MET A 52 -9.04 16.81 5.22
CA MET A 52 -10.50 16.97 5.03
C MET A 52 -11.29 16.80 6.31
N PHE A 53 -10.92 15.84 7.16
CA PHE A 53 -11.71 15.43 8.31
C PHE A 53 -11.19 15.94 9.66
N SER A 54 -9.98 16.56 9.73
CA SER A 54 -9.48 17.17 10.94
C SER A 54 -9.85 18.67 11.01
N TYR A 55 -9.48 19.33 12.12
CA TYR A 55 -9.63 20.78 12.28
C TYR A 55 -8.92 21.61 11.17
N LEU A 56 -8.02 21.00 10.43
CA LEU A 56 -7.36 21.62 9.27
C LEU A 56 -8.31 21.94 8.11
N ASN A 57 -9.53 21.41 8.15
CA ASN A 57 -10.57 21.80 7.19
C ASN A 57 -10.93 23.30 7.27
N GLN A 58 -10.59 23.96 8.37
CA GLN A 58 -10.77 25.40 8.56
C GLN A 58 -9.69 26.25 7.88
N ILE A 59 -8.57 25.64 7.46
CA ILE A 59 -7.51 26.30 6.70
C ILE A 59 -8.00 26.59 5.28
N ASP A 60 -7.63 27.76 4.74
CA ASP A 60 -7.98 28.13 3.36
C ASP A 60 -7.66 27.00 2.37
N LEU A 61 -8.60 26.74 1.47
CA LEU A 61 -8.50 25.69 0.46
C LEU A 61 -7.22 25.79 -0.36
N ARG A 62 -6.72 27.01 -0.62
CA ARG A 62 -5.48 27.22 -1.38
C ARG A 62 -4.28 26.59 -0.70
N TYR A 63 -4.13 26.78 0.61
CA TYR A 63 -3.02 26.18 1.38
C TYR A 63 -3.15 24.66 1.47
N ARG A 64 -4.37 24.14 1.65
CA ARG A 64 -4.61 22.69 1.66
C ARG A 64 -4.27 22.06 0.30
N LEU A 65 -4.66 22.69 -0.79
CA LEU A 65 -4.34 22.20 -2.15
C LEU A 65 -2.83 22.30 -2.44
N ALA A 66 -2.18 23.40 -2.05
CA ALA A 66 -0.74 23.56 -2.22
C ALA A 66 0.04 22.49 -1.44
N PHE A 67 -0.31 22.29 -0.16
CA PHE A 67 0.32 21.26 0.65
C PHE A 67 0.03 19.84 0.12
N GLY A 68 -1.23 19.55 -0.21
CA GLY A 68 -1.62 18.27 -0.81
C GLY A 68 -0.86 17.97 -2.11
N SER A 69 -0.64 18.98 -2.97
CA SER A 69 0.13 18.82 -4.20
C SER A 69 1.61 18.51 -3.94
N ILE A 70 2.22 19.11 -2.90
CA ILE A 70 3.59 18.77 -2.47
C ILE A 70 3.64 17.32 -2.00
N VAL A 71 2.67 16.88 -1.19
CA VAL A 71 2.60 15.47 -0.74
C VAL A 71 2.48 14.53 -1.94
N VAL A 72 1.59 14.81 -2.91
CA VAL A 72 1.46 14.00 -4.15
C VAL A 72 2.78 13.94 -4.92
N LEU A 73 3.49 15.05 -5.06
CA LEU A 73 4.77 15.10 -5.78
C LEU A 73 5.80 14.16 -5.14
N PHE A 74 5.98 14.22 -3.81
CA PHE A 74 7.01 13.45 -3.12
C PHE A 74 6.62 11.99 -2.86
N THR A 75 5.33 11.67 -2.71
CA THR A 75 4.90 10.30 -2.42
C THR A 75 4.60 9.50 -3.68
N TRP A 76 4.25 10.14 -4.77
CA TRP A 76 3.82 9.48 -5.99
C TRP A 76 4.65 9.88 -7.21
N VAL A 77 4.68 11.18 -7.58
CA VAL A 77 5.27 11.61 -8.86
C VAL A 77 6.78 11.36 -8.88
N PHE A 78 7.52 11.86 -7.91
CA PHE A 78 8.98 11.69 -7.87
C PHE A 78 9.42 10.24 -7.74
N PRO A 79 8.87 9.39 -6.85
CA PRO A 79 9.26 7.99 -6.81
C PRO A 79 8.99 7.25 -8.11
N LEU A 80 7.81 7.45 -8.73
CA LEU A 80 7.46 6.77 -9.97
C LEU A 80 8.34 7.22 -11.14
N THR A 81 8.59 8.52 -11.27
CA THR A 81 9.46 9.05 -12.32
C THR A 81 10.90 8.59 -12.17
N ALA A 82 11.43 8.59 -10.94
CA ALA A 82 12.78 8.10 -10.65
C ALA A 82 12.93 6.60 -10.96
N ILE A 83 11.95 5.77 -10.55
CA ILE A 83 11.96 4.33 -10.84
C ILE A 83 11.79 4.09 -12.34
N TYR A 84 10.92 4.83 -13.02
CA TYR A 84 10.73 4.72 -14.47
C TYR A 84 12.02 5.07 -15.22
N LEU A 85 12.65 6.21 -14.87
CA LEU A 85 13.89 6.66 -15.49
C LEU A 85 15.02 5.64 -15.26
N TYR A 86 15.19 5.17 -14.01
CA TYR A 86 16.17 4.15 -13.66
C TYR A 86 15.99 2.87 -14.49
N ARG A 87 14.74 2.41 -14.63
CA ARG A 87 14.40 1.24 -15.45
C ARG A 87 14.73 1.45 -16.91
N THR A 88 14.37 2.61 -17.46
CA THR A 88 14.58 2.94 -18.88
C THR A 88 16.05 3.05 -19.22
N LEU A 89 16.84 3.72 -18.37
CA LEU A 89 18.29 3.87 -18.56
C LEU A 89 19.04 2.54 -18.53
N ASN A 90 18.55 1.56 -17.75
CA ASN A 90 19.16 0.22 -17.68
C ASN A 90 18.53 -0.79 -18.66
N GLY A 91 17.57 -0.40 -19.48
CA GLY A 91 16.91 -1.29 -20.44
C GLY A 91 16.11 -2.44 -19.81
N TRP A 92 15.67 -2.30 -18.55
CA TRP A 92 15.03 -3.39 -17.81
C TRP A 92 13.52 -3.44 -18.02
N THR A 93 13.01 -4.68 -18.20
CA THR A 93 11.56 -4.92 -18.24
C THR A 93 10.94 -4.91 -16.83
N SER A 94 9.63 -4.68 -16.76
CA SER A 94 8.88 -4.70 -15.49
C SER A 94 9.01 -6.03 -14.73
N HIS A 95 9.12 -7.14 -15.45
CA HIS A 95 9.30 -8.46 -14.87
C HIS A 95 10.69 -8.61 -14.22
N GLN A 96 11.73 -8.04 -14.81
CA GLN A 96 13.08 -8.10 -14.27
C GLN A 96 13.23 -7.28 -12.97
N MET A 97 12.42 -6.23 -12.76
CA MET A 97 12.37 -5.48 -11.51
C MET A 97 11.74 -6.27 -10.34
N SER A 98 11.07 -7.37 -10.60
CA SER A 98 10.49 -8.23 -9.55
C SER A 98 11.52 -9.11 -8.84
N HIS A 99 12.74 -9.25 -9.38
CA HIS A 99 13.83 -9.96 -8.73
C HIS A 99 14.27 -9.27 -7.43
N ARG A 100 14.61 -10.07 -6.41
CA ARG A 100 14.92 -9.62 -5.05
C ARG A 100 15.96 -8.51 -5.00
N GLU A 101 17.05 -8.66 -5.73
CA GLU A 101 18.18 -7.71 -5.77
C GLU A 101 17.77 -6.33 -6.30
N ARG A 102 16.85 -6.29 -7.27
CA ARG A 102 16.41 -5.04 -7.91
C ARG A 102 15.31 -4.29 -7.15
N ARG A 103 14.73 -4.93 -6.14
CA ARG A 103 13.72 -4.30 -5.27
C ARG A 103 14.28 -3.24 -4.34
N PHE A 104 15.60 -3.22 -4.11
CA PHE A 104 16.23 -2.19 -3.29
C PHE A 104 16.06 -0.79 -3.86
N VAL A 105 16.07 -0.65 -5.19
CA VAL A 105 15.97 0.66 -5.85
C VAL A 105 14.65 1.38 -5.51
N PRO A 106 13.46 0.76 -5.67
CA PRO A 106 12.21 1.36 -5.22
C PRO A 106 12.21 1.73 -3.73
N TYR A 107 12.80 0.90 -2.85
CA TYR A 107 12.88 1.23 -1.43
C TYR A 107 13.74 2.47 -1.17
N ILE A 108 14.95 2.54 -1.75
CA ILE A 108 15.86 3.68 -1.57
C ILE A 108 15.21 4.97 -2.09
N VAL A 109 14.62 4.93 -3.27
CA VAL A 109 13.93 6.08 -3.87
C VAL A 109 12.82 6.58 -2.95
N ASN A 110 11.97 5.69 -2.42
CA ASN A 110 10.91 6.07 -1.49
C ASN A 110 11.44 6.63 -0.18
N ILE A 111 12.49 6.02 0.40
CA ILE A 111 13.12 6.49 1.63
C ILE A 111 13.64 7.91 1.45
N VAL A 112 14.31 8.20 0.34
CA VAL A 112 14.82 9.54 0.04
C VAL A 112 13.67 10.54 -0.16
N CYS A 113 12.65 10.18 -0.94
CA CYS A 113 11.51 11.06 -1.19
C CYS A 113 10.70 11.35 0.09
N TYR A 114 10.42 10.33 0.91
CA TYR A 114 9.66 10.51 2.15
C TYR A 114 10.48 11.24 3.22
N GLY A 115 11.78 10.98 3.30
CA GLY A 115 12.69 11.74 4.17
C GLY A 115 12.78 13.21 3.79
N ALA A 116 12.88 13.52 2.49
CA ALA A 116 12.86 14.90 2.00
C ALA A 116 11.51 15.58 2.27
N LEU A 117 10.39 14.87 2.09
CA LEU A 117 9.07 15.41 2.41
C LEU A 117 8.93 15.70 3.91
N TYR A 118 9.39 14.78 4.77
CA TYR A 118 9.39 15.00 6.21
C TYR A 118 10.23 16.24 6.60
N GLY A 119 11.43 16.36 6.03
CA GLY A 119 12.27 17.57 6.25
C GLY A 119 11.59 18.88 5.82
N LEU A 120 10.84 18.86 4.70
CA LEU A 120 10.03 20.01 4.30
C LEU A 120 8.90 20.29 5.29
N MET A 121 8.23 19.26 5.80
CA MET A 121 7.18 19.41 6.81
C MET A 121 7.69 20.06 8.09
N GLU A 122 8.90 19.70 8.53
CA GLU A 122 9.55 20.33 9.68
C GLU A 122 9.86 21.82 9.43
N ILE A 123 10.41 22.16 8.24
CA ILE A 123 10.71 23.55 7.86
C ILE A 123 9.43 24.41 7.83
N PHE A 124 8.33 23.86 7.33
CA PHE A 124 7.05 24.56 7.26
C PHE A 124 6.22 24.46 8.55
N HIS A 125 6.76 23.88 9.62
CA HIS A 125 6.08 23.70 10.90
C HIS A 125 4.71 23.03 10.78
N ILE A 126 4.61 22.02 9.92
CA ILE A 126 3.38 21.23 9.75
C ILE A 126 3.09 20.45 11.04
N PRO A 127 1.81 20.39 11.49
CA PRO A 127 1.46 19.69 12.72
C PRO A 127 1.93 18.22 12.74
N ASN A 128 2.51 17.78 13.84
CA ASN A 128 3.12 16.46 13.99
C ASN A 128 2.18 15.31 13.62
N PHE A 129 0.90 15.40 13.95
CA PHE A 129 -0.05 14.32 13.62
C PHE A 129 -0.23 14.08 12.10
N ILE A 130 0.13 15.06 11.24
CA ILE A 130 0.16 14.85 9.78
C ILE A 130 1.51 14.26 9.39
N SER A 131 2.61 14.78 9.95
CA SER A 131 3.94 14.28 9.63
C SER A 131 4.14 12.84 10.10
N THR A 132 3.44 12.38 11.16
CA THR A 132 3.46 10.96 11.59
C THR A 132 3.04 10.00 10.48
N VAL A 133 2.16 10.39 9.55
CA VAL A 133 1.78 9.54 8.40
C VAL A 133 2.99 9.29 7.50
N ILE A 134 3.74 10.35 7.19
CA ILE A 134 4.91 10.25 6.31
C ILE A 134 6.06 9.53 7.03
N VAL A 135 6.28 9.81 8.32
CA VAL A 135 7.29 9.11 9.13
C VAL A 135 6.95 7.63 9.27
N SER A 136 5.67 7.27 9.43
CA SER A 136 5.22 5.87 9.45
C SER A 136 5.50 5.18 8.12
N ALA A 137 5.17 5.83 7.00
CA ALA A 137 5.47 5.31 5.67
C ALA A 137 6.98 5.15 5.44
N LEU A 138 7.78 6.13 5.88
CA LEU A 138 9.25 6.09 5.83
C LEU A 138 9.80 4.91 6.65
N LEU A 139 9.35 4.76 7.90
CA LEU A 139 9.79 3.66 8.77
C LEU A 139 9.42 2.29 8.18
N ILE A 140 8.19 2.14 7.67
CA ILE A 140 7.76 0.91 6.99
C ILE A 140 8.66 0.60 5.79
N GLN A 141 9.02 1.59 4.98
CA GLN A 141 9.93 1.39 3.84
C GLN A 141 11.32 0.96 4.29
N ILE A 142 11.87 1.56 5.35
CA ILE A 142 13.17 1.19 5.92
C ILE A 142 13.13 -0.25 6.43
N VAL A 143 12.13 -0.61 7.24
CA VAL A 143 12.00 -1.96 7.80
C VAL A 143 11.76 -2.99 6.70
N CYS A 144 10.94 -2.68 5.69
CA CYS A 144 10.75 -3.56 4.53
C CYS A 144 12.04 -3.74 3.71
N ALA A 145 12.83 -2.67 3.53
CA ALA A 145 14.11 -2.76 2.84
C ALA A 145 15.11 -3.66 3.59
N LEU A 146 15.25 -3.46 4.90
CA LEU A 146 16.10 -4.27 5.77
C LEU A 146 15.65 -5.74 5.77
N THR A 147 14.36 -5.97 5.98
CA THR A 147 13.79 -7.33 6.02
C THR A 147 13.96 -8.06 4.67
N ASN A 148 13.88 -7.33 3.57
CA ASN A 148 14.02 -7.90 2.22
C ASN A 148 15.42 -8.51 1.99
N VAL A 149 16.42 -8.20 2.82
CA VAL A 149 17.73 -8.86 2.80
C VAL A 149 17.61 -10.36 3.11
N TRP A 150 16.77 -10.72 4.08
CA TRP A 150 16.61 -12.10 4.55
C TRP A 150 15.33 -12.76 4.05
N ILE A 151 14.20 -12.05 4.16
CA ILE A 151 12.86 -12.59 3.89
C ILE A 151 12.15 -11.65 2.91
N LYS A 152 11.52 -12.22 1.89
CA LYS A 152 10.67 -11.48 0.97
C LYS A 152 9.41 -11.01 1.71
N ILE A 153 9.22 -9.68 1.83
CA ILE A 153 8.07 -9.07 2.49
C ILE A 153 7.17 -8.35 1.48
N SER A 154 5.87 -8.28 1.76
CA SER A 154 4.91 -7.55 0.94
C SER A 154 4.73 -6.12 1.43
N THR A 155 5.20 -5.13 0.66
CA THR A 155 5.00 -3.70 0.96
C THR A 155 3.53 -3.28 0.97
N HIS A 156 2.68 -3.91 0.15
CA HIS A 156 1.23 -3.66 0.15
C HIS A 156 0.60 -4.10 1.49
N ALA A 157 0.98 -5.27 1.99
CA ALA A 157 0.53 -5.77 3.27
C ALA A 157 1.07 -4.92 4.43
N ALA A 158 2.34 -4.52 4.37
CA ALA A 158 2.94 -3.66 5.39
C ALA A 158 2.28 -2.27 5.42
N ALA A 159 2.00 -1.66 4.27
CA ALA A 159 1.31 -0.38 4.20
C ALA A 159 -0.12 -0.45 4.75
N SER A 160 -0.89 -1.49 4.42
CA SER A 160 -2.24 -1.68 4.97
C SER A 160 -2.22 -1.96 6.48
N GLY A 161 -1.23 -2.73 6.97
CA GLY A 161 -0.99 -2.91 8.40
C GLY A 161 -0.64 -1.60 9.10
N GLY A 162 0.17 -0.75 8.47
CA GLY A 162 0.52 0.58 8.98
C GLY A 162 -0.70 1.47 9.22
N VAL A 163 -1.68 1.46 8.30
CA VAL A 163 -2.94 2.17 8.48
C VAL A 163 -3.70 1.68 9.71
N ILE A 164 -3.77 0.35 9.92
CA ILE A 164 -4.43 -0.23 11.10
C ILE A 164 -3.72 0.23 12.37
N GLY A 165 -2.38 0.12 12.41
CA GLY A 165 -1.58 0.53 13.58
C GLY A 165 -1.73 2.01 13.91
N MET A 166 -1.68 2.90 12.90
CA MET A 166 -1.90 4.34 13.09
C MET A 166 -3.30 4.64 13.60
N LEU A 167 -4.35 4.03 13.02
CA LEU A 167 -5.72 4.23 13.48
C LEU A 167 -5.92 3.81 14.94
N MET A 168 -5.32 2.67 15.34
CA MET A 168 -5.35 2.23 16.74
C MET A 168 -4.69 3.26 17.67
N ALA A 169 -3.50 3.75 17.31
CA ALA A 169 -2.79 4.73 18.13
C ALA A 169 -3.51 6.07 18.19
N PHE A 170 -4.00 6.59 17.06
CA PHE A 170 -4.77 7.83 17.01
C PHE A 170 -6.06 7.74 17.82
N SER A 171 -6.78 6.61 17.78
CA SER A 171 -8.00 6.44 18.58
C SER A 171 -7.72 6.52 20.09
N LEU A 172 -6.58 5.99 20.53
CA LEU A 172 -6.15 6.05 21.93
C LEU A 172 -5.74 7.47 22.35
N ILE A 173 -4.97 8.17 21.50
CA ILE A 173 -4.47 9.51 21.82
C ILE A 173 -5.58 10.57 21.77
N PHE A 174 -6.42 10.53 20.74
CA PHE A 174 -7.48 11.52 20.55
C PHE A 174 -8.82 11.14 21.19
N GLY A 175 -8.93 9.93 21.77
CA GLY A 175 -10.14 9.47 22.48
C GLY A 175 -11.39 9.35 21.61
N PHE A 176 -11.24 9.10 20.29
CA PHE A 176 -12.39 8.93 19.40
C PHE A 176 -12.69 7.45 19.13
N ASP A 177 -13.96 7.14 18.87
CA ASP A 177 -14.34 5.78 18.48
C ASP A 177 -13.92 5.48 17.05
N ALA A 178 -12.86 4.70 16.91
CA ALA A 178 -12.32 4.25 15.62
C ALA A 178 -12.88 2.89 15.17
N THR A 179 -13.82 2.26 15.89
CA THR A 179 -14.26 0.89 15.65
C THR A 179 -14.68 0.67 14.19
N GLY A 180 -15.52 1.55 13.65
CA GLY A 180 -15.96 1.44 12.25
C GLY A 180 -14.80 1.57 11.26
N TRP A 181 -13.90 2.52 11.49
CA TRP A 181 -12.72 2.72 10.65
C TRP A 181 -11.73 1.56 10.72
N LEU A 182 -11.54 0.98 11.90
CA LEU A 182 -10.70 -0.21 12.10
C LEU A 182 -11.29 -1.42 11.39
N CYS A 183 -12.60 -1.65 11.51
CA CYS A 183 -13.27 -2.72 10.77
C CYS A 183 -13.06 -2.57 9.26
N CYS A 184 -13.26 -1.37 8.72
CA CYS A 184 -13.01 -1.10 7.30
C CYS A 184 -11.53 -1.34 6.92
N ALA A 185 -10.59 -0.84 7.72
CA ALA A 185 -9.15 -1.01 7.45
C ALA A 185 -8.72 -2.48 7.47
N ILE A 186 -9.24 -3.27 8.43
CA ILE A 186 -8.97 -4.72 8.51
C ILE A 186 -9.52 -5.45 7.29
N LEU A 187 -10.77 -5.17 6.89
CA LEU A 187 -11.40 -5.77 5.71
C LEU A 187 -10.62 -5.41 4.43
N LEU A 188 -10.22 -4.15 4.28
CA LEU A 188 -9.41 -3.69 3.15
C LEU A 188 -8.03 -4.35 3.15
N SER A 189 -7.38 -4.48 4.31
CA SER A 189 -6.10 -5.20 4.43
C SER A 189 -6.24 -6.66 4.03
N GLY A 190 -7.32 -7.33 4.44
CA GLY A 190 -7.65 -8.69 4.01
C GLY A 190 -7.87 -8.79 2.49
N ALA A 191 -8.57 -7.83 1.88
CA ALA A 191 -8.77 -7.78 0.44
C ALA A 191 -7.44 -7.57 -0.32
N VAL A 192 -6.57 -6.69 0.19
CA VAL A 192 -5.22 -6.47 -0.35
C VAL A 192 -4.40 -7.76 -0.27
N CYS A 193 -4.33 -8.41 0.88
CA CYS A 193 -3.60 -9.66 1.06
C CYS A 193 -4.12 -10.75 0.12
N SER A 194 -5.43 -10.93 0.02
CA SER A 194 -6.08 -11.89 -0.90
C SER A 194 -5.72 -11.58 -2.35
N SER A 195 -5.74 -10.30 -2.75
CA SER A 195 -5.36 -9.91 -4.11
C SER A 195 -3.91 -10.28 -4.45
N ARG A 196 -2.98 -10.11 -3.49
CA ARG A 196 -1.56 -10.47 -3.67
C ARG A 196 -1.35 -11.98 -3.76
N MET A 197 -2.17 -12.78 -3.07
CA MET A 197 -2.17 -14.24 -3.17
C MET A 197 -2.72 -14.70 -4.52
N ILE A 198 -3.87 -14.17 -4.97
CA ILE A 198 -4.46 -14.49 -6.28
C ILE A 198 -3.49 -14.18 -7.42
N LEU A 199 -2.77 -13.06 -7.33
CA LEU A 199 -1.75 -12.66 -8.30
C LEU A 199 -0.45 -13.47 -8.19
N LYS A 200 -0.35 -14.42 -7.26
CA LYS A 200 0.84 -15.28 -7.00
C LYS A 200 2.12 -14.47 -6.76
N MET A 201 1.99 -13.26 -6.21
CA MET A 201 3.14 -12.37 -5.96
C MET A 201 3.80 -12.65 -4.61
N HIS A 202 3.03 -13.13 -3.63
CA HIS A 202 3.46 -13.37 -2.26
C HIS A 202 2.78 -14.60 -1.65
N ASN A 203 3.48 -15.26 -0.72
CA ASN A 203 2.95 -16.34 0.09
C ASN A 203 2.22 -15.77 1.34
N TYR A 204 1.37 -16.59 1.97
CA TYR A 204 0.62 -16.22 3.16
C TYR A 204 1.54 -15.67 4.29
N HIS A 205 2.66 -16.33 4.57
CA HIS A 205 3.61 -15.90 5.62
C HIS A 205 4.24 -14.53 5.32
N GLU A 206 4.57 -14.24 4.06
CA GLU A 206 5.13 -12.95 3.63
C GLU A 206 4.13 -11.81 3.80
N LEU A 207 2.84 -12.11 3.64
CA LEU A 207 1.75 -11.15 3.81
C LEU A 207 1.46 -10.90 5.29
N LEU A 208 1.29 -11.97 6.07
CA LEU A 208 1.02 -11.86 7.51
C LEU A 208 2.14 -11.10 8.23
N PHE A 209 3.38 -11.47 7.94
CA PHE A 209 4.55 -10.77 8.48
C PHE A 209 4.56 -9.30 8.06
N GLY A 210 4.21 -9.00 6.80
CA GLY A 210 4.06 -7.63 6.32
C GLY A 210 3.04 -6.83 7.12
N VAL A 211 1.83 -7.36 7.31
CA VAL A 211 0.77 -6.68 8.09
C VAL A 211 1.23 -6.41 9.52
N VAL A 212 1.82 -7.39 10.20
CA VAL A 212 2.30 -7.24 11.58
C VAL A 212 3.38 -6.18 11.69
N VAL A 213 4.39 -6.22 10.82
CA VAL A 213 5.46 -5.22 10.77
C VAL A 213 4.88 -3.83 10.52
N GLY A 214 3.98 -3.70 9.55
CA GLY A 214 3.33 -2.42 9.26
C GLY A 214 2.55 -1.89 10.46
N MET A 215 1.77 -2.75 11.12
CA MET A 215 0.96 -2.39 12.29
C MET A 215 1.84 -1.90 13.44
N ILE A 216 2.93 -2.58 13.76
CA ILE A 216 3.87 -2.17 14.80
C ILE A 216 4.52 -0.83 14.44
N CYS A 217 5.00 -0.65 13.20
CA CYS A 217 5.62 0.60 12.75
C CYS A 217 4.63 1.77 12.82
N GLY A 218 3.41 1.59 12.30
CA GLY A 218 2.38 2.62 12.30
C GLY A 218 1.95 3.02 13.71
N TRP A 219 1.79 2.05 14.60
CA TRP A 219 1.45 2.29 16.00
C TRP A 219 2.59 3.02 16.74
N ALA A 220 3.82 2.53 16.59
CA ALA A 220 4.98 3.08 17.30
C ALA A 220 5.26 4.54 16.92
N VAL A 221 5.22 4.90 15.62
CA VAL A 221 5.51 6.27 15.18
C VAL A 221 4.54 7.27 15.79
N VAL A 222 3.26 6.95 15.89
CA VAL A 222 2.25 7.86 16.48
C VAL A 222 2.53 8.16 17.97
N TRP A 223 3.22 7.26 18.68
CA TRP A 223 3.58 7.46 20.09
C TRP A 223 4.89 8.21 20.28
N PHE A 224 5.81 8.17 19.31
CA PHE A 224 7.16 8.72 19.45
C PHE A 224 7.41 10.02 18.66
N VAL A 225 6.51 10.40 17.77
CA VAL A 225 6.55 11.62 16.96
C VAL A 225 5.41 12.55 17.30
#